data_3c3a6221cc27e912ee127e51493f3330
#
_entry.id   3c3a6221cc27e912ee127e51493f3330
#
_cell.length_a   1.000
_cell.length_b   1.000
_cell.length_c   1.000
_cell.angle_alpha   90.00
_cell.angle_beta   90.00
_cell.angle_gamma   90.00
#
_symmetry.space_group_name_H-M   'P 1'
#
loop_
_entity.id
_entity.type
_entity.pdbx_description
1 polymer ?
#
loop_
_entity_poly.entity_id
_entity_poly.type
_entity_poly.pdbx_seq_one_letter_code
_entity_poly.pdbx_strand_id
1 'polypeptide(L)'
;MPVAAAKPAISLDHAEAMFHSFGQRKLVLGLLLVLVTLALYNPVSRNGFVSFDDDRYVTENPHVHAGLHWSTAAWAFTSIDQANWHPLTWLSHALDCQLFGLNPIGHHYTNLLLHATNSLLLFMILQWFTGYTGRSLMVAALFAVHPLNVEPVAWVAERKNLLCMFFFLLALAAYGRYVRKPGIVRYLVVALFFAMGLMSKPMVIT
;
A
#
# COMPACT_ATOMS: atom_id res chain seq x y z
N MET A 1 35.17 48.84 -14.07
CA MET A 1 34.40 47.84 -13.33
C MET A 1 33.17 47.52 -14.16
N PRO A 2 32.97 46.28 -14.63
CA PRO A 2 31.77 45.92 -15.37
C PRO A 2 30.61 45.72 -14.40
N VAL A 3 29.48 46.38 -14.66
CA VAL A 3 28.21 46.24 -13.94
C VAL A 3 27.67 44.83 -14.22
N ALA A 4 27.51 44.03 -13.18
CA ALA A 4 26.89 42.71 -13.29
C ALA A 4 25.45 42.87 -13.77
N ALA A 5 25.13 42.28 -14.93
CA ALA A 5 23.78 42.24 -15.45
C ALA A 5 22.88 41.45 -14.47
N ALA A 6 21.84 42.11 -13.97
CA ALA A 6 20.83 41.47 -13.13
C ALA A 6 20.14 40.35 -13.90
N LYS A 7 20.07 39.13 -13.31
CA LYS A 7 19.27 38.02 -13.84
C LYS A 7 17.82 38.47 -13.99
N PRO A 8 17.16 38.22 -15.13
CA PRO A 8 15.76 38.54 -15.30
C PRO A 8 14.90 37.85 -14.23
N ALA A 9 14.05 38.60 -13.54
CA ALA A 9 13.08 38.07 -12.59
C ALA A 9 12.09 37.16 -13.35
N ILE A 10 11.94 35.93 -12.90
CA ILE A 10 10.93 34.98 -13.45
C ILE A 10 9.57 35.59 -13.17
N SER A 11 8.75 35.82 -14.20
CA SER A 11 7.37 36.30 -14.02
C SER A 11 6.54 35.33 -13.21
N LEU A 12 5.59 35.83 -12.40
CA LEU A 12 4.70 35.01 -11.58
C LEU A 12 3.97 33.97 -12.42
N ASP A 13 3.54 34.32 -13.64
CA ASP A 13 2.86 33.42 -14.57
C ASP A 13 3.74 32.26 -15.01
N HIS A 14 5.05 32.47 -15.21
CA HIS A 14 6.02 31.40 -15.50
C HIS A 14 6.26 30.51 -14.30
N ALA A 15 6.28 31.06 -13.09
CA ALA A 15 6.41 30.28 -11.88
C ALA A 15 5.19 29.39 -11.65
N GLU A 16 3.97 29.92 -11.79
CA GLU A 16 2.70 29.16 -11.66
C GLU A 16 2.60 28.06 -12.72
N ALA A 17 2.89 28.34 -13.99
CA ALA A 17 2.91 27.34 -15.06
C ALA A 17 3.93 26.22 -14.78
N MET A 18 5.09 26.57 -14.25
CA MET A 18 6.12 25.60 -13.86
C MET A 18 5.66 24.73 -12.68
N PHE A 19 5.05 25.30 -11.64
CA PHE A 19 4.48 24.54 -10.52
C PHE A 19 3.36 23.61 -10.97
N HIS A 20 2.49 24.04 -11.85
CA HIS A 20 1.40 23.24 -12.41
C HIS A 20 1.94 22.06 -13.26
N SER A 21 2.94 22.29 -14.08
CA SER A 21 3.58 21.26 -14.90
C SER A 21 4.34 20.23 -14.05
N PHE A 22 4.99 20.63 -12.95
CA PHE A 22 5.63 19.74 -12.00
C PHE A 22 4.62 18.83 -11.29
N GLY A 23 3.45 19.37 -10.92
CA GLY A 23 2.36 18.58 -10.32
C GLY A 23 1.80 17.53 -11.28
N GLN A 24 1.51 17.93 -12.51
CA GLN A 24 1.02 17.05 -13.57
C GLN A 24 2.01 15.94 -13.92
N ARG A 25 3.31 16.25 -14.04
CA ARG A 25 4.36 15.26 -14.30
C ARG A 25 4.42 14.17 -13.23
N LYS A 26 4.32 14.52 -11.95
CA LYS A 26 4.31 13.56 -10.84
C LYS A 26 3.08 12.65 -10.90
N LEU A 27 1.93 13.23 -11.20
CA LEU A 27 0.68 12.48 -11.36
C LEU A 27 0.79 11.47 -12.51
N VAL A 28 1.26 11.89 -13.68
CA VAL A 28 1.45 11.02 -14.85
C VAL A 28 2.42 9.88 -14.54
N LEU A 29 3.55 10.18 -13.90
CA LEU A 29 4.54 9.15 -13.53
C LEU A 29 3.98 8.16 -12.50
N GLY A 30 3.21 8.63 -11.51
CA GLY A 30 2.53 7.76 -10.56
C GLY A 30 1.48 6.87 -11.22
N LEU A 31 0.67 7.41 -12.13
CA LEU A 31 -0.30 6.63 -12.92
C LEU A 31 0.39 5.59 -13.81
N LEU A 32 1.49 5.95 -14.48
CA LEU A 32 2.28 5.01 -15.27
C LEU A 32 2.84 3.89 -14.41
N LEU A 33 3.37 4.19 -13.22
CA LEU A 33 3.84 3.17 -12.28
C LEU A 33 2.73 2.19 -11.90
N VAL A 34 1.54 2.69 -11.56
CA VAL A 34 0.37 1.86 -11.25
C VAL A 34 -0.02 1.00 -12.45
N LEU A 35 -0.16 1.58 -13.64
CA LEU A 35 -0.56 0.86 -14.84
C LEU A 35 0.44 -0.24 -15.22
N VAL A 36 1.75 0.05 -15.14
CA VAL A 36 2.80 -0.95 -15.40
C VAL A 36 2.74 -2.07 -14.36
N THR A 37 2.56 -1.75 -13.08
CA THR A 37 2.41 -2.75 -12.01
C THR A 37 1.20 -3.64 -12.26
N LEU A 38 0.04 -3.06 -12.55
CA LEU A 38 -1.18 -3.81 -12.85
C LEU A 38 -1.01 -4.70 -14.09
N ALA A 39 -0.38 -4.19 -15.16
CA ALA A 39 -0.16 -4.96 -16.38
C ALA A 39 0.81 -6.14 -16.16
N LEU A 40 1.90 -5.90 -15.40
CA LEU A 40 2.91 -6.93 -15.12
C LEU A 40 2.34 -8.09 -14.31
N TYR A 41 1.55 -7.79 -13.28
CA TYR A 41 0.97 -8.80 -12.39
C TYR A 41 -0.43 -9.29 -12.81
N ASN A 42 -1.03 -8.74 -13.89
CA ASN A 42 -2.34 -9.19 -14.37
C ASN A 42 -2.47 -10.72 -14.55
N PRO A 43 -1.42 -11.47 -14.93
CA PRO A 43 -1.52 -12.93 -15.04
C PRO A 43 -1.91 -13.64 -13.75
N VAL A 44 -1.70 -13.05 -12.56
CA VAL A 44 -2.10 -13.65 -11.27
C VAL A 44 -3.61 -13.87 -11.16
N SER A 45 -4.41 -13.11 -11.90
CA SER A 45 -5.88 -13.29 -11.96
C SER A 45 -6.32 -14.63 -12.56
N ARG A 46 -5.40 -15.36 -13.19
CA ARG A 46 -5.65 -16.70 -13.75
C ARG A 46 -5.30 -17.83 -12.77
N ASN A 47 -4.71 -17.49 -11.63
CA ASN A 47 -4.35 -18.45 -10.60
C ASN A 47 -5.59 -18.86 -9.80
N GLY A 48 -5.60 -20.12 -9.34
CA GLY A 48 -6.54 -20.61 -8.32
C GLY A 48 -5.99 -20.37 -6.91
N PHE A 49 -6.77 -20.78 -5.91
CA PHE A 49 -6.27 -20.89 -4.55
C PHE A 49 -5.23 -22.02 -4.44
N VAL A 50 -4.24 -21.82 -3.59
CA VAL A 50 -3.17 -22.80 -3.33
C VAL A 50 -3.52 -23.60 -2.08
N SER A 51 -3.56 -24.94 -2.19
CA SER A 51 -3.83 -25.86 -1.07
C SER A 51 -2.64 -25.97 -0.11
N PHE A 52 -2.19 -24.84 0.41
CA PHE A 52 -1.16 -24.75 1.44
C PHE A 52 -1.67 -23.93 2.62
N ASP A 53 -2.00 -22.68 2.44
CA ASP A 53 -2.57 -21.80 3.47
C ASP A 53 -3.92 -21.21 3.03
N ASP A 54 -4.20 -21.08 1.71
CA ASP A 54 -5.43 -20.44 1.22
C ASP A 54 -6.70 -21.20 1.64
N ASP A 55 -6.60 -22.52 1.88
CA ASP A 55 -7.66 -23.33 2.43
C ASP A 55 -8.06 -22.83 3.82
N ARG A 56 -7.10 -22.66 4.71
CA ARG A 56 -7.34 -22.21 6.09
C ARG A 56 -7.63 -20.72 6.20
N TYR A 57 -7.07 -19.90 5.30
CA TYR A 57 -7.32 -18.46 5.30
C TYR A 57 -8.64 -18.09 4.63
N VAL A 58 -9.05 -18.85 3.58
CA VAL A 58 -10.20 -18.49 2.77
C VAL A 58 -11.15 -19.67 2.59
N THR A 59 -10.77 -20.75 1.86
CA THR A 59 -11.74 -21.68 1.28
C THR A 59 -12.38 -22.65 2.29
N GLU A 60 -11.80 -22.84 3.46
CA GLU A 60 -12.35 -23.71 4.53
C GLU A 60 -12.67 -22.96 5.81
N ASN A 61 -12.49 -21.63 5.84
CA ASN A 61 -12.71 -20.82 7.03
C ASN A 61 -14.16 -20.32 7.12
N PRO A 62 -15.02 -20.90 7.98
CA PRO A 62 -16.42 -20.52 8.05
C PRO A 62 -16.65 -19.09 8.55
N HIS A 63 -15.73 -18.54 9.37
CA HIS A 63 -15.82 -17.16 9.84
C HIS A 63 -15.56 -16.17 8.71
N VAL A 64 -14.60 -16.47 7.84
CA VAL A 64 -14.27 -15.64 6.69
C VAL A 64 -15.36 -15.71 5.62
N HIS A 65 -15.93 -16.92 5.38
CA HIS A 65 -17.05 -17.09 4.46
C HIS A 65 -18.32 -16.33 4.87
N ALA A 66 -18.53 -16.15 6.17
CA ALA A 66 -19.67 -15.39 6.66
C ALA A 66 -19.66 -13.93 6.20
N GLY A 67 -18.51 -13.40 5.74
CA GLY A 67 -18.35 -12.00 5.37
C GLY A 67 -18.17 -11.09 6.57
N LEU A 68 -18.28 -9.78 6.36
CA LEU A 68 -18.12 -8.76 7.39
C LEU A 68 -19.37 -8.63 8.27
N HIS A 69 -19.42 -9.42 9.33
CA HIS A 69 -20.43 -9.35 10.38
C HIS A 69 -19.78 -9.03 11.73
N TRP A 70 -20.57 -8.63 12.70
CA TRP A 70 -20.07 -8.38 14.05
C TRP A 70 -19.42 -9.63 14.67
N SER A 71 -20.00 -10.80 14.44
CA SER A 71 -19.43 -12.10 14.88
C SER A 71 -18.06 -12.36 14.27
N THR A 72 -17.89 -12.10 12.97
CA THR A 72 -16.60 -12.22 12.27
C THR A 72 -15.56 -11.25 12.84
N ALA A 73 -15.97 -10.00 13.10
CA ALA A 73 -15.07 -9.03 13.71
C ALA A 73 -14.65 -9.47 15.12
N ALA A 74 -15.60 -9.88 15.99
CA ALA A 74 -15.30 -10.35 17.32
C ALA A 74 -14.34 -11.55 17.29
N TRP A 75 -14.59 -12.53 16.41
CA TRP A 75 -13.68 -13.66 16.19
C TRP A 75 -12.30 -13.22 15.72
N ALA A 76 -12.20 -12.36 14.73
CA ALA A 76 -10.92 -11.90 14.18
C ALA A 76 -10.02 -11.24 15.24
N PHE A 77 -10.60 -10.47 16.17
CA PHE A 77 -9.85 -9.81 17.25
C PHE A 77 -9.48 -10.74 18.41
N THR A 78 -10.13 -11.89 18.54
CA THR A 78 -9.87 -12.86 19.62
C THR A 78 -9.14 -14.13 19.14
N SER A 79 -9.11 -14.35 17.83
CA SER A 79 -8.49 -15.54 17.22
C SER A 79 -6.97 -15.41 17.13
N ILE A 80 -6.30 -16.53 17.40
CA ILE A 80 -4.88 -16.75 17.14
C ILE A 80 -4.67 -17.85 16.10
N ASP A 81 -5.66 -18.09 15.24
CA ASP A 81 -5.59 -19.07 14.18
C ASP A 81 -4.35 -18.82 13.29
N GLN A 82 -3.79 -19.89 12.75
CA GLN A 82 -2.54 -19.90 12.01
C GLN A 82 -1.34 -19.34 12.82
N ALA A 83 -1.38 -19.52 14.14
CA ALA A 83 -0.35 -19.08 15.11
C ALA A 83 -0.03 -17.58 15.04
N ASN A 84 -0.95 -16.77 14.53
CA ASN A 84 -0.76 -15.32 14.36
C ASN A 84 -2.01 -14.55 14.78
N TRP A 85 -1.80 -13.43 15.47
CA TRP A 85 -2.85 -12.46 15.73
C TRP A 85 -2.82 -11.38 14.65
N HIS A 86 -3.72 -11.47 13.66
CA HIS A 86 -3.78 -10.56 12.51
C HIS A 86 -5.22 -10.23 12.08
N PRO A 87 -5.98 -9.57 12.97
CA PRO A 87 -7.40 -9.33 12.76
C PRO A 87 -7.73 -8.59 11.46
N LEU A 88 -6.90 -7.63 11.04
CA LEU A 88 -7.17 -6.89 9.79
C LEU A 88 -7.00 -7.75 8.55
N THR A 89 -6.13 -8.74 8.59
CA THR A 89 -5.99 -9.71 7.50
C THR A 89 -7.23 -10.57 7.39
N TRP A 90 -7.76 -11.08 8.51
CA TRP A 90 -9.01 -11.82 8.55
C TRP A 90 -10.19 -11.01 8.01
N LEU A 91 -10.34 -9.76 8.46
CA LEU A 91 -11.40 -8.87 7.98
C LEU A 91 -11.25 -8.54 6.49
N SER A 92 -10.03 -8.41 5.98
CA SER A 92 -9.79 -8.20 4.55
C SER A 92 -10.22 -9.41 3.71
N HIS A 93 -9.96 -10.64 4.16
CA HIS A 93 -10.43 -11.84 3.47
C HIS A 93 -11.95 -11.99 3.58
N ALA A 94 -12.54 -11.70 4.75
CA ALA A 94 -13.99 -11.72 4.92
C ALA A 94 -14.70 -10.69 4.00
N LEU A 95 -14.10 -9.52 3.80
CA LEU A 95 -14.60 -8.55 2.83
C LEU A 95 -14.58 -9.10 1.40
N ASP A 96 -13.47 -9.75 1.00
CA ASP A 96 -13.39 -10.35 -0.32
C ASP A 96 -14.41 -11.50 -0.50
N CYS A 97 -14.59 -12.34 0.51
CA CYS A 97 -15.64 -13.37 0.48
C CYS A 97 -17.03 -12.76 0.33
N GLN A 98 -17.29 -11.63 0.99
CA GLN A 98 -18.58 -10.92 0.85
C GLN A 98 -18.79 -10.35 -0.56
N LEU A 99 -17.72 -9.84 -1.20
CA LEU A 99 -17.79 -9.18 -2.51
C LEU A 99 -17.72 -10.17 -3.67
N PHE A 100 -16.92 -11.21 -3.55
CA PHE A 100 -16.53 -12.09 -4.66
C PHE A 100 -16.85 -13.57 -4.38
N GLY A 101 -17.34 -13.91 -3.17
CA GLY A 101 -17.49 -15.30 -2.74
C GLY A 101 -16.13 -16.02 -2.74
N LEU A 102 -16.11 -17.26 -3.23
CA LEU A 102 -14.90 -18.06 -3.42
C LEU A 102 -14.33 -17.96 -4.84
N ASN A 103 -14.58 -16.85 -5.55
CA ASN A 103 -13.95 -16.61 -6.84
C ASN A 103 -12.52 -16.11 -6.65
N PRO A 104 -11.48 -16.92 -6.95
CA PRO A 104 -10.08 -16.55 -6.70
C PRO A 104 -9.65 -15.27 -7.42
N ILE A 105 -10.26 -14.95 -8.56
CA ILE A 105 -9.94 -13.74 -9.34
C ILE A 105 -10.08 -12.48 -8.48
N GLY A 106 -11.16 -12.35 -7.71
CA GLY A 106 -11.40 -11.18 -6.85
C GLY A 106 -10.34 -11.05 -5.77
N HIS A 107 -9.99 -12.17 -5.11
CA HIS A 107 -8.96 -12.21 -4.07
C HIS A 107 -7.57 -11.84 -4.60
N HIS A 108 -7.19 -12.32 -5.78
CA HIS A 108 -5.94 -11.95 -6.44
C HIS A 108 -5.92 -10.47 -6.86
N TYR A 109 -7.04 -9.93 -7.37
CA TYR A 109 -7.11 -8.50 -7.69
C TYR A 109 -6.98 -7.61 -6.45
N THR A 110 -7.52 -8.00 -5.30
CA THR A 110 -7.31 -7.26 -4.04
C THR A 110 -5.81 -7.20 -3.69
N ASN A 111 -5.08 -8.31 -3.78
CA ASN A 111 -3.64 -8.33 -3.56
C ASN A 111 -2.89 -7.43 -4.56
N LEU A 112 -3.23 -7.53 -5.83
CA LEU A 112 -2.63 -6.73 -6.89
C LEU A 112 -2.87 -5.23 -6.69
N LEU A 113 -4.09 -4.83 -6.33
CA LEU A 113 -4.44 -3.44 -6.04
C LEU A 113 -3.69 -2.91 -4.82
N LEU A 114 -3.55 -3.71 -3.76
CA LEU A 114 -2.75 -3.37 -2.58
C LEU A 114 -1.29 -3.15 -2.96
N HIS A 115 -0.70 -4.02 -3.79
CA HIS A 115 0.69 -3.89 -4.23
C HIS A 115 0.91 -2.65 -5.11
N ALA A 116 0.01 -2.39 -6.06
CA ALA A 116 0.06 -1.19 -6.89
C ALA A 116 -0.09 0.09 -6.04
N THR A 117 -0.97 0.06 -5.03
CA THR A 117 -1.14 1.17 -4.07
C THR A 117 0.11 1.36 -3.22
N ASN A 118 0.74 0.28 -2.73
CA ASN A 118 1.99 0.33 -1.97
C ASN A 118 3.12 0.94 -2.80
N SER A 119 3.23 0.56 -4.07
CA SER A 119 4.22 1.10 -5.01
C SER A 119 4.02 2.60 -5.24
N LEU A 120 2.77 3.03 -5.42
CA LEU A 120 2.42 4.44 -5.54
C LEU A 120 2.71 5.24 -4.26
N LEU A 121 2.32 4.71 -3.10
CA LEU A 121 2.59 5.34 -1.79
C LEU A 121 4.10 5.48 -1.57
N LEU A 122 4.89 4.46 -1.87
CA LEU A 122 6.35 4.51 -1.76
C LEU A 122 6.92 5.62 -2.64
N PHE A 123 6.50 5.72 -3.91
CA PHE A 123 6.90 6.81 -4.81
C PHE A 123 6.57 8.18 -4.22
N MET A 124 5.33 8.37 -3.77
CA MET A 124 4.85 9.65 -3.23
C MET A 124 5.62 10.06 -1.96
N ILE A 125 5.85 9.12 -1.05
CA ILE A 125 6.54 9.35 0.23
C ILE A 125 8.01 9.71 -0.04
N LEU A 126 8.71 8.95 -0.86
CA LEU A 126 10.11 9.22 -1.21
C LEU A 126 10.25 10.57 -1.92
N GLN A 127 9.35 10.87 -2.85
CA GLN A 127 9.34 12.14 -3.55
C GLN A 127 9.08 13.31 -2.58
N TRP A 128 8.18 13.12 -1.62
CA TRP A 128 7.86 14.12 -0.61
C TRP A 128 9.01 14.37 0.36
N PHE A 129 9.75 13.33 0.77
CA PHE A 129 10.88 13.45 1.69
C PHE A 129 12.15 14.00 1.02
N THR A 130 12.42 13.58 -0.22
CA THR A 130 13.70 13.86 -0.89
C THR A 130 13.62 15.01 -1.90
N GLY A 131 12.44 15.29 -2.45
CA GLY A 131 12.24 16.21 -3.57
C GLY A 131 12.68 15.67 -4.94
N TYR A 132 13.35 14.51 -5.01
CA TYR A 132 13.92 13.96 -6.24
C TYR A 132 12.96 13.00 -6.95
N THR A 133 12.12 13.49 -7.87
CA THR A 133 11.09 12.71 -8.55
C THR A 133 11.64 11.48 -9.30
N GLY A 134 12.72 11.65 -10.08
CA GLY A 134 13.30 10.54 -10.87
C GLY A 134 13.87 9.42 -10.01
N ARG A 135 14.62 9.77 -8.95
CA ARG A 135 15.18 8.77 -8.00
C ARG A 135 14.09 8.06 -7.24
N SER A 136 13.07 8.78 -6.78
CA SER A 136 11.92 8.21 -6.08
C SER A 136 11.13 7.25 -6.95
N LEU A 137 10.92 7.61 -8.23
CA LEU A 137 10.28 6.74 -9.21
C LEU A 137 11.10 5.48 -9.46
N MET A 138 12.42 5.59 -9.60
CA MET A 138 13.31 4.44 -9.81
C MET A 138 13.21 3.44 -8.65
N VAL A 139 13.27 3.92 -7.40
CA VAL A 139 13.16 3.05 -6.22
C VAL A 139 11.78 2.39 -6.15
N ALA A 140 10.71 3.14 -6.38
CA ALA A 140 9.36 2.61 -6.39
C ALA A 140 9.11 1.62 -7.54
N ALA A 141 9.69 1.86 -8.72
CA ALA A 141 9.62 0.93 -9.84
C ALA A 141 10.39 -0.37 -9.55
N LEU A 142 11.59 -0.28 -8.98
CA LEU A 142 12.35 -1.46 -8.55
C LEU A 142 11.58 -2.27 -7.49
N PHE A 143 10.94 -1.59 -6.53
CA PHE A 143 10.05 -2.25 -5.56
C PHE A 143 8.88 -2.93 -6.28
N ALA A 144 8.19 -2.22 -7.19
CA ALA A 144 7.02 -2.74 -7.88
C ALA A 144 7.30 -4.02 -8.67
N VAL A 145 8.46 -4.11 -9.32
CA VAL A 145 8.82 -5.26 -10.18
C VAL A 145 9.76 -6.26 -9.51
N HIS A 146 10.08 -6.07 -8.22
CA HIS A 146 11.06 -6.93 -7.56
C HIS A 146 10.55 -8.37 -7.43
N PRO A 147 11.35 -9.38 -7.78
CA PRO A 147 10.92 -10.78 -7.74
C PRO A 147 10.40 -11.25 -6.38
N LEU A 148 10.93 -10.73 -5.27
CA LEU A 148 10.45 -11.04 -3.92
C LEU A 148 9.02 -10.58 -3.65
N ASN A 149 8.45 -9.69 -4.46
CA ASN A 149 7.06 -9.26 -4.33
C ASN A 149 6.08 -10.15 -5.12
N VAL A 150 6.57 -11.09 -5.92
CA VAL A 150 5.72 -12.04 -6.65
C VAL A 150 4.94 -12.91 -5.68
N GLU A 151 5.57 -13.45 -4.66
CA GLU A 151 4.94 -14.29 -3.64
C GLU A 151 3.81 -13.54 -2.92
N PRO A 152 4.01 -12.37 -2.27
CA PRO A 152 2.94 -11.65 -1.60
C PRO A 152 1.78 -11.23 -2.51
N VAL A 153 2.03 -11.03 -3.81
CA VAL A 153 1.00 -10.63 -4.77
C VAL A 153 0.22 -11.83 -5.31
N ALA A 154 0.95 -12.90 -5.67
CA ALA A 154 0.38 -14.07 -6.32
C ALA A 154 -0.27 -15.06 -5.35
N TRP A 155 0.09 -15.07 -4.09
CA TRP A 155 -0.44 -15.95 -3.06
C TRP A 155 -1.46 -15.23 -2.18
N VAL A 156 -2.71 -15.70 -2.16
CA VAL A 156 -3.82 -15.00 -1.50
C VAL A 156 -3.59 -14.87 0.00
N ALA A 157 -3.14 -15.93 0.68
CA ALA A 157 -2.87 -15.92 2.13
C ALA A 157 -1.73 -14.96 2.54
N GLU A 158 -0.83 -14.60 1.63
CA GLU A 158 0.24 -13.62 1.90
C GLU A 158 -0.22 -12.15 1.82
N ARG A 159 -1.52 -11.90 1.68
CA ARG A 159 -2.13 -10.57 1.84
C ARG A 159 -1.68 -9.84 3.09
N LYS A 160 -1.42 -10.58 4.17
CA LYS A 160 -0.88 -10.05 5.42
C LYS A 160 0.36 -9.17 5.22
N ASN A 161 1.25 -9.54 4.25
CA ASN A 161 2.43 -8.74 3.92
C ASN A 161 2.07 -7.42 3.22
N LEU A 162 1.12 -7.47 2.29
CA LEU A 162 0.69 -6.30 1.53
C LEU A 162 -0.04 -5.28 2.41
N LEU A 163 -0.90 -5.75 3.32
CA LEU A 163 -1.59 -4.91 4.30
C LEU A 163 -0.60 -4.31 5.32
N CYS A 164 0.32 -5.11 5.82
CA CYS A 164 1.39 -4.68 6.72
C CYS A 164 2.21 -3.55 6.07
N MET A 165 2.65 -3.74 4.83
CA MET A 165 3.39 -2.72 4.07
C MET A 165 2.54 -1.47 3.82
N PHE A 166 1.27 -1.61 3.51
CA PHE A 166 0.35 -0.50 3.31
C PHE A 166 0.26 0.40 4.55
N PHE A 167 0.02 -0.19 5.72
CA PHE A 167 -0.07 0.56 6.96
C PHE A 167 1.28 1.09 7.43
N PHE A 168 2.37 0.38 7.17
CA PHE A 168 3.73 0.88 7.41
C PHE A 168 4.01 2.16 6.61
N LEU A 169 3.68 2.18 5.32
CA LEU A 169 3.84 3.36 4.47
C LEU A 169 2.95 4.52 4.94
N LEU A 170 1.71 4.26 5.35
CA LEU A 170 0.85 5.29 5.93
C LEU A 170 1.40 5.84 7.26
N ALA A 171 1.94 4.96 8.12
CA ALA A 171 2.59 5.37 9.36
C ALA A 171 3.82 6.24 9.08
N LEU A 172 4.64 5.89 8.09
CA LEU A 172 5.80 6.68 7.66
C LEU A 172 5.39 8.05 7.11
N ALA A 173 4.35 8.12 6.30
CA ALA A 173 3.80 9.39 5.81
C ALA A 173 3.25 10.26 6.95
N ALA A 174 2.54 9.64 7.90
CA ALA A 174 2.03 10.33 9.09
C ALA A 174 3.18 10.83 9.98
N TYR A 175 4.22 10.02 10.17
CA TYR A 175 5.42 10.39 10.92
C TYR A 175 6.14 11.60 10.30
N GLY A 176 6.29 11.64 8.99
CA GLY A 176 6.85 12.79 8.30
C GLY A 176 6.06 14.09 8.53
N ARG A 177 4.71 13.98 8.65
CA ARG A 177 3.87 15.13 9.04
C ARG A 177 4.03 15.51 10.50
N TYR A 178 4.15 14.52 11.38
CA TYR A 178 4.37 14.73 12.82
C TYR A 178 5.68 15.46 13.07
N VAL A 179 6.79 15.02 12.47
CA VAL A 179 8.12 15.65 12.63
C VAL A 179 8.12 17.11 12.21
N ARG A 180 7.44 17.45 11.09
CA ARG A 180 7.37 18.83 10.60
C ARG A 180 6.56 19.77 11.51
N LYS A 181 5.54 19.25 12.17
CA LYS A 181 4.67 20.00 13.08
C LYS A 181 4.19 19.06 14.19
N PRO A 182 4.94 18.91 15.28
CA PRO A 182 4.55 18.03 16.38
C PRO A 182 3.20 18.41 16.99
N GLY A 183 2.44 17.39 17.43
CA GLY A 183 1.15 17.55 18.09
C GLY A 183 0.49 16.22 18.37
N ILE A 184 -0.32 16.15 19.44
CA ILE A 184 -0.90 14.90 19.94
C ILE A 184 -1.75 14.18 18.88
N VAL A 185 -2.56 14.89 18.11
CA VAL A 185 -3.40 14.29 17.06
C VAL A 185 -2.53 13.61 15.99
N ARG A 186 -1.42 14.26 15.57
CA ARG A 186 -0.51 13.67 14.59
C ARG A 186 0.22 12.47 15.13
N TYR A 187 0.61 12.52 16.42
CA TYR A 187 1.19 11.37 17.10
C TYR A 187 0.21 10.19 17.13
N LEU A 188 -1.06 10.45 17.50
CA LEU A 188 -2.09 9.40 17.53
C LEU A 188 -2.36 8.79 16.16
N VAL A 189 -2.28 9.58 15.07
CA VAL A 189 -2.39 9.05 13.69
C VAL A 189 -1.23 8.13 13.34
N VAL A 190 0.01 8.45 13.75
CA VAL A 190 1.16 7.55 13.58
C VAL A 190 0.94 6.26 14.36
N ALA A 191 0.56 6.36 15.65
CA ALA A 191 0.30 5.21 16.49
C ALA A 191 -0.83 4.34 15.96
N LEU A 192 -1.89 4.94 15.41
CA LEU A 192 -3.01 4.23 14.79
C LEU A 192 -2.54 3.39 13.57
N PHE A 193 -1.84 3.99 12.60
CA PHE A 193 -1.38 3.25 11.44
C PHE A 193 -0.33 2.19 11.78
N PHE A 194 0.52 2.46 12.76
CA PHE A 194 1.47 1.48 13.26
C PHE A 194 0.73 0.28 13.90
N ALA A 195 -0.27 0.55 14.76
CA ALA A 195 -1.11 -0.50 15.34
C ALA A 195 -1.86 -1.30 14.27
N MET A 196 -2.38 -0.65 13.21
CA MET A 196 -3.02 -1.34 12.09
C MET A 196 -2.03 -2.22 11.31
N GLY A 197 -0.77 -1.80 11.19
CA GLY A 197 0.29 -2.64 10.64
C GLY A 197 0.53 -3.90 11.47
N LEU A 198 0.62 -3.76 12.80
CA LEU A 198 0.74 -4.89 13.74
C LEU A 198 -0.46 -5.83 13.67
N MET A 199 -1.67 -5.28 13.54
CA MET A 199 -2.91 -6.04 13.37
C MET A 199 -3.03 -6.72 11.98
N SER A 200 -2.17 -6.38 11.03
CA SER A 200 -2.09 -7.06 9.73
C SER A 200 -1.02 -8.17 9.73
N LYS A 201 0.15 -7.89 10.27
CA LYS A 201 1.24 -8.85 10.49
C LYS A 201 2.16 -8.34 11.61
N PRO A 202 2.45 -9.12 12.65
CA PRO A 202 3.29 -8.67 13.77
C PRO A 202 4.72 -8.26 13.38
N MET A 203 5.20 -8.64 12.20
CA MET A 203 6.56 -8.34 11.70
C MET A 203 6.85 -6.87 11.40
N VAL A 204 5.90 -5.95 11.57
CA VAL A 204 6.17 -4.48 11.45
C VAL A 204 7.25 -3.99 12.43
N ILE A 205 7.54 -4.77 13.48
CA ILE A 205 8.53 -4.40 14.52
C ILE A 205 9.98 -4.68 14.07
N THR A 206 10.16 -5.51 13.04
CA THR A 206 11.50 -5.88 12.52
C THR A 206 11.85 -5.08 11.30
#